data_4199329e7e985246797ebcabd40c06d4
#
_entry.id   4199329e7e985246797ebcabd40c06d4
#
_cell.length_a   1.000
_cell.length_b   1.000
_cell.length_c   1.000
_cell.angle_alpha   90.00
_cell.angle_beta   90.00
_cell.angle_gamma   90.00
#
_symmetry.space_group_name_H-M   'P 1'
#
loop_
_entity.id
_entity.type
_entity.pdbx_description
1 polymer ?
#
loop_
_entity_poly.entity_id
_entity_poly.type
_entity_poly.pdbx_seq_one_letter_code
_entity_poly.pdbx_strand_id
1 'polypeptide(L)'
;MEKIGILVEIKDGEIKKANYGVITGAWGNDHELYALVLDGCGPTYKDDLQEYGVQKIIDISAKKGTIQWNPELWARAVIHTMNHFGINTLLGLTSAQGKDLLPRIAASLDAPLVMDCTSVNVAERTVTKSQFSGKVTATIRLNGTQCVYGIRPNAIEPKPAPCEAEVIRHQVSVEGEQMMIQQIKEGELTGVDLTEADIIVSGGRAMGGAENFRVLHECAEVMGAAVGASRAAVDSRYAPHDMQVGQTGKTVSPKLYIACGISGSIQHFAGMKTSGAIVAINTDPDAPIFEKCDYGIVGDLFEIVPILTKQLKETLGN
;
A
#
# COMPACT_ATOMS: atom_id res chain seq x y z
N MET A 1 -27.72 -3.71 -8.60
CA MET A 1 -26.25 -3.74 -8.53
C MET A 1 -25.77 -2.54 -7.74
N GLU A 2 -24.95 -2.75 -6.75
CA GLU A 2 -24.32 -1.68 -5.98
C GLU A 2 -23.15 -1.10 -6.78
N LYS A 3 -23.08 0.22 -6.89
CA LYS A 3 -21.99 0.91 -7.60
C LYS A 3 -20.85 1.23 -6.64
N ILE A 4 -19.70 0.68 -6.93
CA ILE A 4 -18.51 0.80 -6.07
C ILE A 4 -17.42 1.55 -6.82
N GLY A 5 -16.99 2.67 -6.25
CA GLY A 5 -15.87 3.45 -6.72
C GLY A 5 -14.55 2.90 -6.18
N ILE A 6 -13.57 2.85 -7.04
CA ILE A 6 -12.19 2.52 -6.68
C ILE A 6 -11.33 3.71 -7.09
N LEU A 7 -10.75 4.39 -6.10
CA LEU A 7 -9.80 5.45 -6.35
C LEU A 7 -8.47 4.84 -6.77
N VAL A 8 -8.13 4.99 -8.05
CA VAL A 8 -6.91 4.42 -8.63
C VAL A 8 -5.73 5.37 -8.44
N GLU A 9 -4.68 4.89 -7.81
CA GLU A 9 -3.43 5.62 -7.68
C GLU A 9 -2.46 5.23 -8.78
N ILE A 10 -1.86 6.25 -9.40
CA ILE A 10 -0.90 6.13 -10.49
C ILE A 10 0.42 6.72 -10.01
N LYS A 11 1.53 6.08 -10.36
CA LYS A 11 2.88 6.55 -10.12
C LYS A 11 3.71 6.31 -11.38
N ASP A 12 4.45 7.32 -11.82
CA ASP A 12 5.36 7.25 -12.97
C ASP A 12 4.67 6.75 -14.26
N GLY A 13 3.37 7.05 -14.41
CA GLY A 13 2.56 6.63 -15.56
C GLY A 13 2.03 5.20 -15.51
N GLU A 14 2.20 4.50 -14.39
CA GLU A 14 1.72 3.12 -14.19
C GLU A 14 0.75 3.05 -13.01
N ILE A 15 -0.22 2.13 -13.08
CA ILE A 15 -1.10 1.82 -11.95
C ILE A 15 -0.25 1.17 -10.84
N LYS A 16 -0.32 1.71 -9.63
CA LYS A 16 0.30 1.05 -8.47
C LYS A 16 -0.30 -0.34 -8.29
N LYS A 17 0.53 -1.38 -8.29
CA LYS A 17 0.10 -2.79 -8.23
C LYS A 17 -0.86 -3.10 -7.09
N ALA A 18 -0.72 -2.41 -5.95
CA ALA A 18 -1.60 -2.57 -4.80
C ALA A 18 -3.09 -2.23 -5.09
N ASN A 19 -3.38 -1.42 -6.14
CA ASN A 19 -4.77 -1.14 -6.54
C ASN A 19 -5.51 -2.40 -7.00
N TYR A 20 -4.83 -3.35 -7.63
CA TYR A 20 -5.47 -4.60 -8.08
C TYR A 20 -6.01 -5.43 -6.90
N GLY A 21 -5.34 -5.37 -5.74
CA GLY A 21 -5.86 -5.95 -4.50
C GLY A 21 -7.11 -5.22 -3.99
N VAL A 22 -7.16 -3.88 -4.11
CA VAL A 22 -8.36 -3.09 -3.76
C VAL A 22 -9.53 -3.47 -4.66
N ILE A 23 -9.31 -3.60 -5.98
CA ILE A 23 -10.31 -4.03 -6.95
C ILE A 23 -10.84 -5.43 -6.59
N THR A 24 -9.93 -6.38 -6.31
CA THR A 24 -10.30 -7.73 -5.89
C THR A 24 -11.16 -7.74 -4.62
N GLY A 25 -10.82 -6.90 -3.64
CA GLY A 25 -11.61 -6.75 -2.41
C GLY A 25 -12.99 -6.15 -2.61
N ALA A 26 -13.19 -5.36 -3.67
CA ALA A 26 -14.46 -4.75 -4.01
C ALA A 26 -15.36 -5.66 -4.88
N TRP A 27 -14.79 -6.71 -5.46
CA TRP A 27 -15.48 -7.54 -6.41
C TRP A 27 -16.63 -8.35 -5.77
N GLY A 28 -17.73 -8.52 -6.47
CA GLY A 28 -18.90 -9.32 -6.06
C GLY A 28 -19.93 -9.41 -7.19
N ASN A 29 -20.74 -10.48 -7.21
CA ASN A 29 -21.68 -10.78 -8.28
C ASN A 29 -22.75 -9.68 -8.50
N ASP A 30 -23.07 -8.92 -7.45
CA ASP A 30 -24.08 -7.85 -7.47
C ASP A 30 -23.46 -6.44 -7.49
N HIS A 31 -22.15 -6.35 -7.74
CA HIS A 31 -21.42 -5.09 -7.75
C HIS A 31 -21.06 -4.65 -9.18
N GLU A 32 -21.13 -3.35 -9.43
CA GLU A 32 -20.58 -2.71 -10.62
C GLU A 32 -19.41 -1.83 -10.20
N LEU A 33 -18.19 -2.15 -10.70
CA LEU A 33 -16.96 -1.49 -10.28
C LEU A 33 -16.61 -0.32 -11.20
N TYR A 34 -16.42 0.83 -10.60
CA TYR A 34 -16.06 2.09 -11.23
C TYR A 34 -14.63 2.48 -10.82
N ALA A 35 -13.66 2.34 -11.71
CA ALA A 35 -12.33 2.90 -11.49
C ALA A 35 -12.36 4.42 -11.71
N LEU A 36 -12.00 5.19 -10.68
CA LEU A 36 -11.91 6.63 -10.73
C LEU A 36 -10.44 7.00 -11.00
N VAL A 37 -10.16 7.46 -12.23
CA VAL A 37 -8.83 7.83 -12.71
C VAL A 37 -8.80 9.34 -12.89
N LEU A 38 -7.92 10.01 -12.16
CA LEU A 38 -7.70 11.45 -12.26
C LEU A 38 -6.66 11.75 -13.36
N ASP A 39 -6.70 12.98 -13.89
CA ASP A 39 -5.77 13.53 -14.91
C ASP A 39 -5.97 13.08 -16.36
N GLY A 40 -7.12 12.51 -16.73
CA GLY A 40 -7.44 12.29 -18.14
C GLY A 40 -6.66 11.14 -18.80
N CYS A 41 -6.15 10.19 -18.03
CA CYS A 41 -5.36 9.05 -18.50
C CYS A 41 -6.14 7.72 -18.49
N GLY A 42 -7.43 7.74 -18.22
CA GLY A 42 -8.26 6.54 -18.11
C GLY A 42 -8.16 5.55 -19.26
N PRO A 43 -8.14 6.00 -20.53
CA PRO A 43 -7.99 5.09 -21.67
C PRO A 43 -6.70 4.27 -21.68
N THR A 44 -5.61 4.82 -21.14
CA THR A 44 -4.30 4.16 -21.09
C THR A 44 -4.32 2.90 -20.24
N TYR A 45 -5.16 2.88 -19.19
CA TYR A 45 -5.20 1.82 -18.18
C TYR A 45 -6.36 0.83 -18.38
N LYS A 46 -7.01 0.88 -19.55
CA LYS A 46 -8.19 0.05 -19.82
C LYS A 46 -7.87 -1.43 -19.69
N ASP A 47 -6.82 -1.88 -20.36
CA ASP A 47 -6.48 -3.31 -20.42
C ASP A 47 -6.12 -3.84 -19.04
N ASP A 48 -5.35 -3.10 -18.26
CA ASP A 48 -4.98 -3.47 -16.90
C ASP A 48 -6.19 -3.54 -15.97
N LEU A 49 -7.09 -2.55 -16.03
CA LEU A 49 -8.24 -2.47 -15.11
C LEU A 49 -9.33 -3.51 -15.45
N GLN A 50 -9.58 -3.76 -16.74
CA GLN A 50 -10.58 -4.75 -17.18
C GLN A 50 -10.16 -6.18 -16.85
N GLU A 51 -8.86 -6.48 -16.78
CA GLU A 51 -8.37 -7.80 -16.38
C GLU A 51 -8.76 -8.16 -14.94
N TYR A 52 -8.90 -7.16 -14.08
CA TYR A 52 -9.30 -7.35 -12.68
C TYR A 52 -10.77 -7.10 -12.40
N GLY A 53 -11.62 -6.96 -13.42
CA GLY A 53 -13.08 -6.91 -13.26
C GLY A 53 -13.69 -5.51 -13.11
N VAL A 54 -12.98 -4.48 -13.53
CA VAL A 54 -13.55 -3.11 -13.60
C VAL A 54 -14.42 -2.97 -14.83
N GLN A 55 -15.71 -2.71 -14.66
CA GLN A 55 -16.65 -2.54 -15.78
C GLN A 55 -16.70 -1.10 -16.31
N LYS A 56 -16.46 -0.12 -15.47
CA LYS A 56 -16.50 1.31 -15.83
C LYS A 56 -15.22 2.01 -15.41
N ILE A 57 -14.59 2.71 -16.32
CA ILE A 57 -13.40 3.54 -16.06
C ILE A 57 -13.82 4.99 -16.25
N ILE A 58 -13.89 5.74 -15.18
CA ILE A 58 -14.22 7.16 -15.21
C ILE A 58 -12.94 7.97 -15.32
N ASP A 59 -12.72 8.49 -16.51
CA ASP A 59 -11.61 9.35 -16.86
C ASP A 59 -11.93 10.79 -16.43
N ILE A 60 -11.48 11.18 -15.23
CA ILE A 60 -11.83 12.45 -14.59
C ILE A 60 -10.82 13.50 -15.03
N SER A 61 -11.31 14.55 -15.68
CA SER A 61 -10.49 15.68 -16.13
C SER A 61 -11.14 17.02 -15.76
N ALA A 62 -10.34 18.08 -15.72
CA ALA A 62 -10.89 19.41 -15.55
C ALA A 62 -11.57 19.89 -16.84
N LYS A 63 -12.63 20.70 -16.71
CA LYS A 63 -13.25 21.42 -17.86
C LYS A 63 -12.28 22.40 -18.51
N LYS A 64 -11.33 22.95 -17.73
CA LYS A 64 -10.30 23.88 -18.19
C LYS A 64 -8.98 23.54 -17.49
N GLY A 65 -7.90 23.38 -18.26
CA GLY A 65 -6.57 23.03 -17.73
C GLY A 65 -6.47 21.57 -17.26
N THR A 66 -5.54 21.32 -16.35
CA THR A 66 -5.28 20.02 -15.72
C THR A 66 -5.58 20.07 -14.23
N ILE A 67 -6.02 18.98 -13.64
CA ILE A 67 -6.19 18.86 -12.18
C ILE A 67 -4.83 18.42 -11.60
N GLN A 68 -3.93 19.38 -11.38
CA GLN A 68 -2.67 19.09 -10.69
C GLN A 68 -2.94 18.51 -9.31
N TRP A 69 -1.98 17.74 -8.78
CA TRP A 69 -2.08 17.20 -7.44
C TRP A 69 -2.37 18.32 -6.43
N ASN A 70 -3.53 18.26 -5.86
CA ASN A 70 -3.98 19.07 -4.74
C ASN A 70 -5.06 18.25 -4.04
N PRO A 71 -4.87 17.82 -2.78
CA PRO A 71 -5.80 16.90 -2.12
C PRO A 71 -7.20 17.49 -1.95
N GLU A 72 -7.35 18.82 -1.90
CA GLU A 72 -8.65 19.49 -1.85
C GLU A 72 -9.39 19.41 -3.18
N LEU A 73 -8.70 19.75 -4.28
CA LEU A 73 -9.29 19.69 -5.64
C LEU A 73 -9.60 18.24 -6.04
N TRP A 74 -8.71 17.31 -5.72
CA TRP A 74 -8.90 15.90 -6.00
C TRP A 74 -10.09 15.33 -5.23
N ALA A 75 -10.22 15.66 -3.92
CA ALA A 75 -11.38 15.25 -3.14
C ALA A 75 -12.69 15.76 -3.75
N ARG A 76 -12.75 17.03 -4.14
CA ARG A 76 -13.93 17.62 -4.79
C ARG A 76 -14.25 16.94 -6.12
N ALA A 77 -13.24 16.64 -6.95
CA ALA A 77 -13.42 15.95 -8.22
C ALA A 77 -14.01 14.54 -8.03
N VAL A 78 -13.47 13.78 -7.06
CA VAL A 78 -13.95 12.45 -6.71
C VAL A 78 -15.39 12.52 -6.19
N ILE A 79 -15.71 13.43 -5.27
CA ILE A 79 -17.05 13.61 -4.70
C ILE A 79 -18.06 13.96 -5.80
N HIS A 80 -17.68 14.91 -6.68
CA HIS A 80 -18.55 15.28 -7.82
C HIS A 80 -18.83 14.07 -8.70
N THR A 81 -17.82 13.26 -8.97
CA THR A 81 -17.93 12.05 -9.79
C THR A 81 -18.80 11.00 -9.10
N MET A 82 -18.59 10.73 -7.80
CA MET A 82 -19.40 9.80 -7.04
C MET A 82 -20.89 10.18 -7.07
N ASN A 83 -21.20 11.45 -6.83
CA ASN A 83 -22.56 11.96 -6.86
C ASN A 83 -23.20 11.87 -8.26
N HIS A 84 -22.42 12.18 -9.32
CA HIS A 84 -22.90 12.13 -10.69
C HIS A 84 -23.28 10.71 -11.14
N PHE A 85 -22.45 9.72 -10.79
CA PHE A 85 -22.68 8.32 -11.17
C PHE A 85 -23.49 7.52 -10.14
N GLY A 86 -23.81 8.11 -8.99
CA GLY A 86 -24.55 7.45 -7.91
C GLY A 86 -23.71 6.36 -7.22
N ILE A 87 -22.41 6.62 -7.05
CA ILE A 87 -21.48 5.74 -6.35
C ILE A 87 -21.60 6.01 -4.86
N ASN A 88 -21.96 5.01 -4.07
CA ASN A 88 -22.18 5.16 -2.63
C ASN A 88 -21.06 4.53 -1.78
N THR A 89 -20.25 3.69 -2.38
CA THR A 89 -19.15 3.02 -1.70
C THR A 89 -17.84 3.37 -2.41
N LEU A 90 -16.85 3.85 -1.68
CA LEU A 90 -15.53 4.19 -2.21
C LEU A 90 -14.45 3.36 -1.50
N LEU A 91 -13.62 2.69 -2.28
CA LEU A 91 -12.40 2.05 -1.82
C LEU A 91 -11.18 2.78 -2.39
N GLY A 92 -10.10 2.85 -1.59
CA GLY A 92 -8.81 3.35 -2.04
C GLY A 92 -7.69 2.78 -1.18
N LEU A 93 -6.44 3.01 -1.58
CA LEU A 93 -5.27 2.58 -0.83
C LEU A 93 -5.06 3.46 0.42
N THR A 94 -4.58 2.87 1.51
CA THR A 94 -4.06 3.61 2.68
C THR A 94 -2.58 3.95 2.46
N SER A 95 -2.24 4.45 1.29
CA SER A 95 -0.96 5.04 0.94
C SER A 95 -0.79 6.42 1.59
N ALA A 96 0.35 7.09 1.38
CA ALA A 96 0.52 8.48 1.81
C ALA A 96 -0.54 9.40 1.17
N GLN A 97 -0.82 9.22 -0.13
CA GLN A 97 -1.84 9.97 -0.86
C GLN A 97 -3.25 9.64 -0.34
N GLY A 98 -3.58 8.36 -0.18
CA GLY A 98 -4.88 7.94 0.30
C GLY A 98 -5.17 8.37 1.74
N LYS A 99 -4.16 8.43 2.60
CA LYS A 99 -4.30 8.95 3.98
C LYS A 99 -4.67 10.43 4.04
N ASP A 100 -4.29 11.21 3.05
CA ASP A 100 -4.72 12.61 2.94
C ASP A 100 -6.09 12.73 2.26
N LEU A 101 -6.33 11.94 1.21
CA LEU A 101 -7.49 12.11 0.33
C LEU A 101 -8.77 11.46 0.87
N LEU A 102 -8.70 10.19 1.30
CA LEU A 102 -9.89 9.44 1.73
C LEU A 102 -10.61 10.08 2.94
N PRO A 103 -9.91 10.61 3.98
CA PRO A 103 -10.58 11.30 5.07
C PRO A 103 -11.28 12.60 4.65
N ARG A 104 -10.72 13.35 3.69
CA ARG A 104 -11.34 14.56 3.15
C ARG A 104 -12.62 14.24 2.41
N ILE A 105 -12.61 13.18 1.60
CA ILE A 105 -13.78 12.71 0.88
C ILE A 105 -14.86 12.26 1.86
N ALA A 106 -14.50 11.41 2.83
CA ALA A 106 -15.44 10.90 3.82
C ALA A 106 -16.08 12.01 4.65
N ALA A 107 -15.28 12.97 5.14
CA ALA A 107 -15.78 14.11 5.91
C ALA A 107 -16.73 15.00 5.08
N SER A 108 -16.42 15.24 3.81
CA SER A 108 -17.27 16.06 2.93
C SER A 108 -18.59 15.37 2.54
N LEU A 109 -18.62 14.03 2.55
CA LEU A 109 -19.81 13.22 2.28
C LEU A 109 -20.60 12.89 3.57
N ASP A 110 -20.12 13.30 4.74
CA ASP A 110 -20.62 12.84 6.06
C ASP A 110 -20.71 11.31 6.13
N ALA A 111 -19.71 10.64 5.54
CA ALA A 111 -19.67 9.18 5.40
C ALA A 111 -18.72 8.55 6.45
N PRO A 112 -19.08 7.39 7.02
CA PRO A 112 -18.16 6.64 7.86
C PRO A 112 -16.94 6.17 7.06
N LEU A 113 -15.78 6.22 7.72
CA LEU A 113 -14.49 5.85 7.17
C LEU A 113 -13.78 4.84 8.08
N VAL A 114 -13.24 3.78 7.49
CA VAL A 114 -12.22 2.95 8.16
C VAL A 114 -10.98 2.89 7.30
N MET A 115 -9.83 3.20 7.90
CA MET A 115 -8.51 3.18 7.27
C MET A 115 -7.70 1.98 7.72
N ASP A 116 -6.74 1.57 6.87
CA ASP A 116 -5.78 0.51 7.16
C ASP A 116 -6.44 -0.88 7.31
N CYS A 117 -7.42 -1.15 6.45
CA CYS A 117 -8.13 -2.41 6.41
C CYS A 117 -7.27 -3.50 5.75
N THR A 118 -7.31 -4.70 6.32
CA THR A 118 -6.62 -5.89 5.77
C THR A 118 -7.56 -6.78 4.97
N SER A 119 -8.86 -6.65 5.15
CA SER A 119 -9.88 -7.26 4.29
C SER A 119 -11.15 -6.40 4.26
N VAL A 120 -11.97 -6.60 3.25
CA VAL A 120 -13.28 -5.94 3.11
C VAL A 120 -14.32 -6.92 2.59
N ASN A 121 -15.52 -6.83 3.13
CA ASN A 121 -16.73 -7.45 2.57
C ASN A 121 -17.74 -6.31 2.33
N VAL A 122 -17.81 -5.87 1.09
CA VAL A 122 -18.65 -4.71 0.72
C VAL A 122 -20.12 -5.02 0.92
N ALA A 123 -20.59 -6.21 0.56
CA ALA A 123 -21.98 -6.62 0.68
C ALA A 123 -22.49 -6.57 2.14
N GLU A 124 -21.66 -6.96 3.08
CA GLU A 124 -21.97 -6.89 4.51
C GLU A 124 -21.56 -5.57 5.16
N ARG A 125 -20.84 -4.71 4.42
CA ARG A 125 -20.23 -3.47 4.90
C ARG A 125 -19.29 -3.68 6.08
N THR A 126 -18.56 -4.78 6.08
CA THR A 126 -17.62 -5.14 7.13
C THR A 126 -16.19 -5.10 6.63
N VAL A 127 -15.29 -4.73 7.51
CA VAL A 127 -13.83 -4.75 7.27
C VAL A 127 -13.11 -5.35 8.46
N THR A 128 -11.94 -5.92 8.21
CA THR A 128 -11.02 -6.28 9.30
C THR A 128 -9.81 -5.36 9.28
N LYS A 129 -9.31 -5.05 10.45
CA LYS A 129 -8.06 -4.32 10.63
C LYS A 129 -7.36 -4.69 11.92
N SER A 130 -6.06 -4.49 11.95
CA SER A 130 -5.27 -4.63 13.18
C SER A 130 -5.47 -3.42 14.09
N GLN A 131 -5.63 -3.66 15.39
CA GLN A 131 -5.68 -2.63 16.44
C GLN A 131 -4.69 -2.95 17.56
N PHE A 132 -4.44 -1.95 18.43
CA PHE A 132 -3.53 -2.06 19.57
C PHE A 132 -2.17 -2.66 19.19
N SER A 133 -1.53 -2.07 18.17
CA SER A 133 -0.22 -2.55 17.67
C SER A 133 -0.24 -4.02 17.25
N GLY A 134 -1.32 -4.42 16.60
CA GLY A 134 -1.46 -5.77 16.10
C GLY A 134 -1.83 -6.83 17.12
N LYS A 135 -2.09 -6.48 18.38
CA LYS A 135 -2.52 -7.44 19.41
C LYS A 135 -3.91 -8.01 19.14
N VAL A 136 -4.76 -7.24 18.46
CA VAL A 136 -6.17 -7.60 18.21
C VAL A 136 -6.48 -7.36 16.74
N THR A 137 -7.26 -8.25 16.15
CA THR A 137 -7.94 -8.02 14.88
C THR A 137 -9.39 -7.63 15.17
N ALA A 138 -9.80 -6.46 14.70
CA ALA A 138 -11.16 -5.96 14.84
C ALA A 138 -11.93 -6.15 13.53
N THR A 139 -13.14 -6.67 13.62
CA THR A 139 -14.12 -6.60 12.54
C THR A 139 -15.04 -5.42 12.82
N ILE A 140 -15.12 -4.50 11.87
CA ILE A 140 -15.86 -3.24 12.00
C ILE A 140 -16.92 -3.21 10.90
N ARG A 141 -18.16 -2.93 11.27
CA ARG A 141 -19.27 -2.69 10.35
C ARG A 141 -19.50 -1.19 10.20
N LEU A 142 -19.59 -0.72 8.97
CA LEU A 142 -19.93 0.67 8.67
C LEU A 142 -21.44 0.80 8.49
N ASN A 143 -22.02 1.75 9.18
CA ASN A 143 -23.44 2.08 9.07
C ASN A 143 -23.56 3.47 8.43
N GLY A 144 -24.13 3.53 7.23
CA GLY A 144 -24.32 4.77 6.48
C GLY A 144 -24.87 4.49 5.09
N THR A 145 -25.39 5.50 4.42
CA THR A 145 -25.80 5.42 3.00
C THR A 145 -24.60 5.43 2.07
N GLN A 146 -23.56 6.15 2.46
CA GLN A 146 -22.25 6.17 1.80
C GLN A 146 -21.19 5.63 2.77
N CYS A 147 -20.18 4.94 2.25
CA CYS A 147 -19.09 4.38 3.03
C CYS A 147 -17.74 4.56 2.30
N VAL A 148 -16.69 4.82 3.06
CA VAL A 148 -15.32 4.95 2.53
C VAL A 148 -14.39 3.97 3.23
N TYR A 149 -13.60 3.24 2.45
CA TYR A 149 -12.68 2.21 2.93
C TYR A 149 -11.26 2.48 2.45
N GLY A 150 -10.32 2.58 3.36
CA GLY A 150 -8.90 2.63 3.07
C GLY A 150 -8.26 1.25 3.26
N ILE A 151 -7.85 0.64 2.18
CA ILE A 151 -7.24 -0.70 2.18
C ILE A 151 -5.73 -0.56 2.32
N ARG A 152 -5.12 -1.36 3.19
CA ARG A 152 -3.67 -1.43 3.33
C ARG A 152 -3.05 -1.93 2.03
N PRO A 153 -2.02 -1.28 1.47
CA PRO A 153 -1.31 -1.80 0.31
C PRO A 153 -0.87 -3.25 0.53
N ASN A 154 -1.01 -4.07 -0.48
CA ASN A 154 -0.63 -5.50 -0.52
C ASN A 154 -1.33 -6.41 0.51
N ALA A 155 -2.33 -5.92 1.25
CA ALA A 155 -3.06 -6.75 2.22
C ALA A 155 -4.06 -7.72 1.58
N ILE A 156 -4.51 -7.43 0.37
CA ILE A 156 -5.41 -8.28 -0.41
C ILE A 156 -4.68 -8.73 -1.66
N GLU A 157 -4.57 -10.04 -1.86
CA GLU A 157 -3.92 -10.60 -3.04
C GLU A 157 -4.77 -10.34 -4.30
N PRO A 158 -4.18 -9.76 -5.35
CA PRO A 158 -4.87 -9.54 -6.61
C PRO A 158 -5.33 -10.85 -7.25
N LYS A 159 -6.57 -10.89 -7.72
CA LYS A 159 -7.12 -12.03 -8.46
C LYS A 159 -7.71 -11.53 -9.78
N PRO A 160 -7.25 -12.03 -10.94
CA PRO A 160 -7.85 -11.69 -12.21
C PRO A 160 -9.35 -12.09 -12.27
N ALA A 161 -10.16 -11.20 -12.84
CA ALA A 161 -11.58 -11.41 -13.11
C ALA A 161 -11.94 -10.69 -14.42
N PRO A 162 -11.43 -11.14 -15.57
CA PRO A 162 -11.52 -10.40 -16.83
C PRO A 162 -12.95 -10.05 -17.22
N CYS A 163 -13.17 -8.82 -17.63
CA CYS A 163 -14.44 -8.34 -18.15
C CYS A 163 -14.18 -7.35 -19.30
N GLU A 164 -15.25 -6.83 -19.91
CA GLU A 164 -15.14 -5.72 -20.86
C GLU A 164 -15.39 -4.41 -20.12
N ALA A 165 -14.44 -3.47 -20.19
CA ALA A 165 -14.53 -2.17 -19.57
C ALA A 165 -14.97 -1.08 -20.55
N GLU A 166 -15.88 -0.22 -20.11
CA GLU A 166 -16.25 1.01 -20.79
C GLU A 166 -15.48 2.20 -20.18
N VAL A 167 -14.85 3.00 -21.04
CA VAL A 167 -14.19 4.24 -20.63
C VAL A 167 -15.13 5.41 -20.81
N ILE A 168 -15.45 6.12 -19.73
CA ILE A 168 -16.36 7.26 -19.69
C ILE A 168 -15.58 8.52 -19.33
N ARG A 169 -15.52 9.47 -20.24
CA ARG A 169 -14.92 10.78 -19.95
C ARG A 169 -15.85 11.62 -19.10
N HIS A 170 -15.34 12.12 -17.98
CA HIS A 170 -16.10 12.95 -17.06
C HIS A 170 -15.34 14.23 -16.73
N GLN A 171 -15.88 15.35 -17.19
CA GLN A 171 -15.29 16.66 -16.96
C GLN A 171 -15.91 17.33 -15.74
N VAL A 172 -15.07 17.69 -14.78
CA VAL A 172 -15.46 18.36 -13.55
C VAL A 172 -15.02 19.82 -13.53
N SER A 173 -15.80 20.68 -12.90
CA SER A 173 -15.42 22.04 -12.58
C SER A 173 -14.96 22.05 -11.12
N VAL A 174 -13.68 22.15 -10.91
CA VAL A 174 -13.08 22.27 -9.58
C VAL A 174 -12.40 23.63 -9.47
N GLU A 175 -12.98 24.48 -8.63
CA GLU A 175 -12.51 25.87 -8.39
C GLU A 175 -12.54 26.16 -6.88
N GLY A 176 -11.85 27.20 -6.46
CA GLY A 176 -11.92 27.70 -5.09
C GLY A 176 -11.05 26.90 -4.11
N GLU A 177 -9.84 26.60 -4.51
CA GLU A 177 -8.81 26.06 -3.62
C GLU A 177 -8.46 27.07 -2.52
N GLN A 178 -8.40 26.56 -1.28
CA GLN A 178 -7.89 27.34 -0.13
C GLN A 178 -6.40 27.04 0.12
N MET A 179 -5.90 25.94 -0.46
CA MET A 179 -4.52 25.51 -0.32
C MET A 179 -3.81 25.59 -1.67
N MET A 180 -2.68 26.26 -1.70
CA MET A 180 -1.78 26.30 -2.85
C MET A 180 -0.52 25.51 -2.56
N ILE A 181 -0.24 24.50 -3.37
CA ILE A 181 1.01 23.75 -3.30
C ILE A 181 2.09 24.57 -4.00
N GLN A 182 3.04 25.09 -3.22
CA GLN A 182 4.15 25.87 -3.76
C GLN A 182 5.26 24.99 -4.32
N GLN A 183 5.53 23.87 -3.68
CA GLN A 183 6.58 22.93 -4.09
C GLN A 183 6.30 21.55 -3.55
N ILE A 184 6.46 20.54 -4.39
CA ILE A 184 6.58 19.12 -3.99
C ILE A 184 8.07 18.79 -4.03
N LYS A 185 8.62 18.39 -2.88
CA LYS A 185 9.97 17.81 -2.81
C LYS A 185 9.82 16.32 -2.74
N GLU A 186 10.21 15.65 -3.79
CA GLU A 186 10.40 14.21 -3.73
C GLU A 186 11.64 13.94 -2.89
N GLY A 187 11.52 13.07 -1.88
CA GLY A 187 12.69 12.57 -1.16
C GLY A 187 13.56 11.77 -2.15
N GLU A 188 14.86 11.74 -1.93
CA GLU A 188 15.77 10.84 -2.65
C GLU A 188 15.47 9.38 -2.24
N LEU A 189 14.29 8.88 -2.60
CA LEU A 189 13.95 7.48 -2.45
C LEU A 189 14.68 6.70 -3.54
N THR A 190 15.87 6.23 -3.20
CA THR A 190 16.55 5.24 -4.02
C THR A 190 15.86 3.88 -3.81
N GLY A 191 14.85 3.56 -4.63
CA GLY A 191 14.23 2.25 -4.61
C GLY A 191 12.70 2.22 -4.43
N VAL A 192 12.18 1.03 -4.20
CA VAL A 192 10.75 0.74 -4.01
C VAL A 192 10.28 1.26 -2.65
N ASP A 193 9.11 1.92 -2.57
CA ASP A 193 8.54 2.33 -1.28
C ASP A 193 8.21 1.11 -0.42
N LEU A 194 8.63 1.15 0.85
CA LEU A 194 8.40 0.06 1.80
C LEU A 194 6.93 -0.36 1.92
N THR A 195 6.00 0.58 1.82
CA THR A 195 4.57 0.27 1.98
C THR A 195 3.97 -0.40 0.75
N GLU A 196 4.65 -0.34 -0.39
CA GLU A 196 4.21 -0.88 -1.68
C GLU A 196 5.07 -2.08 -2.14
N ALA A 197 6.16 -2.37 -1.44
CA ALA A 197 7.09 -3.43 -1.80
C ALA A 197 6.47 -4.83 -1.63
N ASP A 198 6.65 -5.68 -2.65
CA ASP A 198 6.31 -7.11 -2.57
C ASP A 198 7.31 -7.88 -1.69
N ILE A 199 8.56 -7.43 -1.64
CA ILE A 199 9.64 -8.05 -0.86
C ILE A 199 10.36 -6.96 -0.07
N ILE A 200 10.64 -7.25 1.20
CA ILE A 200 11.40 -6.34 2.08
C ILE A 200 12.55 -7.10 2.73
N VAL A 201 13.75 -6.52 2.66
CA VAL A 201 14.92 -6.96 3.43
C VAL A 201 15.20 -5.91 4.49
N SER A 202 15.12 -6.29 5.77
CA SER A 202 15.17 -5.31 6.87
C SER A 202 16.31 -5.57 7.83
N GLY A 203 17.05 -4.51 8.18
CA GLY A 203 18.20 -4.56 9.09
C GLY A 203 17.85 -4.15 10.51
N GLY A 204 18.40 -4.92 11.46
CA GLY A 204 18.30 -4.63 12.89
C GLY A 204 19.53 -3.87 13.43
N ARG A 205 19.57 -3.73 14.76
CA ARG A 205 20.72 -3.13 15.47
C ARG A 205 22.02 -3.91 15.25
N ALA A 206 21.93 -5.21 14.95
CA ALA A 206 23.09 -6.06 14.64
C ALA A 206 23.84 -5.65 13.37
N MET A 207 23.27 -4.76 12.54
CA MET A 207 23.99 -4.17 11.41
C MET A 207 25.24 -3.39 11.84
N GLY A 208 25.26 -2.80 13.05
CA GLY A 208 26.44 -2.18 13.66
C GLY A 208 26.89 -0.85 13.06
N GLY A 209 26.40 -0.45 11.88
CA GLY A 209 26.76 0.80 11.20
C GLY A 209 25.92 1.05 9.95
N ALA A 210 25.87 2.31 9.50
CA ALA A 210 25.12 2.69 8.30
C ALA A 210 25.75 2.09 7.02
N GLU A 211 27.07 2.02 6.96
CA GLU A 211 27.81 1.44 5.85
C GLU A 211 27.52 -0.04 5.64
N ASN A 212 27.14 -0.75 6.67
CA ASN A 212 26.83 -2.17 6.62
C ASN A 212 25.48 -2.46 5.97
N PHE A 213 24.57 -1.47 5.89
CA PHE A 213 23.31 -1.63 5.16
C PHE A 213 23.52 -1.92 3.67
N ARG A 214 24.73 -1.66 3.15
CA ARG A 214 25.07 -1.99 1.77
C ARG A 214 24.81 -3.47 1.45
N VAL A 215 25.07 -4.40 2.36
CA VAL A 215 24.83 -5.82 2.14
C VAL A 215 23.35 -6.14 1.91
N LEU A 216 22.47 -5.39 2.58
CA LEU A 216 21.02 -5.52 2.41
C LEU A 216 20.56 -4.87 1.09
N HIS A 217 21.12 -3.73 0.71
CA HIS A 217 20.82 -3.08 -0.57
C HIS A 217 21.23 -3.97 -1.75
N GLU A 218 22.42 -4.59 -1.71
CA GLU A 218 22.87 -5.53 -2.74
C GLU A 218 21.93 -6.76 -2.86
N CYS A 219 21.43 -7.27 -1.75
CA CYS A 219 20.44 -8.36 -1.75
C CYS A 219 19.08 -7.91 -2.29
N ALA A 220 18.63 -6.73 -1.86
CA ALA A 220 17.37 -6.16 -2.28
C ALA A 220 17.32 -5.87 -3.78
N GLU A 221 18.40 -5.35 -4.35
CA GLU A 221 18.53 -5.07 -5.79
C GLU A 221 18.28 -6.31 -6.64
N VAL A 222 18.83 -7.45 -6.24
CA VAL A 222 18.65 -8.73 -6.97
C VAL A 222 17.20 -9.19 -6.97
N MET A 223 16.44 -8.88 -5.92
CA MET A 223 15.05 -9.30 -5.76
C MET A 223 14.02 -8.24 -6.17
N GLY A 224 14.45 -7.05 -6.55
CA GLY A 224 13.54 -5.90 -6.71
C GLY A 224 12.86 -5.53 -5.38
N ALA A 225 13.55 -5.72 -4.24
CA ALA A 225 13.02 -5.54 -2.90
C ALA A 225 13.27 -4.13 -2.36
N ALA A 226 12.49 -3.72 -1.36
CA ALA A 226 12.78 -2.53 -0.57
C ALA A 226 13.68 -2.90 0.64
N VAL A 227 14.46 -1.92 1.10
CA VAL A 227 15.27 -2.08 2.32
C VAL A 227 14.60 -1.36 3.49
N GLY A 228 14.33 -2.11 4.56
CA GLY A 228 13.74 -1.60 5.80
C GLY A 228 14.73 -1.59 6.96
N ALA A 229 14.32 -0.98 8.06
CA ALA A 229 15.13 -0.92 9.28
C ALA A 229 14.25 -1.08 10.53
N SER A 230 14.83 -1.65 11.58
CA SER A 230 14.21 -1.62 12.91
C SER A 230 14.35 -0.24 13.55
N ARG A 231 13.45 0.10 14.48
CA ARG A 231 13.58 1.33 15.27
C ARG A 231 14.95 1.46 15.93
N ALA A 232 15.49 0.37 16.47
CA ALA A 232 16.80 0.38 17.11
C ALA A 232 17.95 0.74 16.15
N ALA A 233 17.87 0.34 14.88
CA ALA A 233 18.84 0.73 13.86
C ALA A 233 18.68 2.22 13.49
N VAL A 234 17.45 2.72 13.40
CA VAL A 234 17.16 4.15 13.14
C VAL A 234 17.61 5.02 14.32
N ASP A 235 17.27 4.66 15.55
CA ASP A 235 17.69 5.39 16.76
C ASP A 235 19.23 5.43 16.87
N SER A 236 19.93 4.39 16.39
CA SER A 236 21.40 4.33 16.29
C SER A 236 21.98 5.06 15.07
N ARG A 237 21.12 5.69 14.23
CA ARG A 237 21.49 6.40 12.99
C ARG A 237 22.15 5.50 11.92
N TYR A 238 21.84 4.20 11.91
CA TYR A 238 22.31 3.29 10.86
C TYR A 238 21.43 3.37 9.61
N ALA A 239 20.18 3.81 9.77
CA ALA A 239 19.23 4.02 8.69
C ALA A 239 18.36 5.26 8.97
N PRO A 240 17.86 5.94 7.93
CA PRO A 240 16.96 7.07 8.08
C PRO A 240 15.55 6.60 8.53
N HIS A 241 14.75 7.55 9.06
CA HIS A 241 13.44 7.24 9.65
C HIS A 241 12.42 6.72 8.63
N ASP A 242 12.51 7.10 7.38
CA ASP A 242 11.64 6.64 6.28
C ASP A 242 11.78 5.14 5.96
N MET A 243 12.91 4.54 6.37
CA MET A 243 13.13 3.09 6.31
C MET A 243 12.55 2.34 7.53
N GLN A 244 12.06 3.04 8.55
CA GLN A 244 11.61 2.40 9.78
C GLN A 244 10.34 1.58 9.59
N VAL A 245 10.42 0.28 9.91
CA VAL A 245 9.28 -0.64 10.00
C VAL A 245 8.92 -0.88 11.47
N GLY A 246 7.65 -0.78 11.80
CA GLY A 246 7.16 -1.03 13.16
C GLY A 246 5.98 -0.15 13.55
N GLN A 247 5.58 -0.23 14.81
CA GLN A 247 4.46 0.51 15.39
C GLN A 247 4.56 2.03 15.22
N THR A 248 5.78 2.57 15.31
CA THR A 248 6.07 4.01 15.20
C THR A 248 6.69 4.39 13.86
N GLY A 249 6.83 3.44 12.96
CA GLY A 249 7.28 3.60 11.59
C GLY A 249 6.19 3.20 10.60
N LYS A 250 6.62 2.68 9.46
CA LYS A 250 5.71 2.16 8.43
C LYS A 250 5.17 0.78 8.81
N THR A 251 3.88 0.55 8.55
CA THR A 251 3.28 -0.79 8.59
C THR A 251 3.25 -1.32 7.16
N VAL A 252 3.74 -2.53 6.98
CA VAL A 252 3.94 -3.16 5.67
C VAL A 252 3.28 -4.53 5.60
N SER A 253 2.94 -4.98 4.39
CA SER A 253 2.34 -6.29 4.13
C SER A 253 2.97 -6.90 2.87
N PRO A 254 4.31 -7.11 2.83
CA PRO A 254 4.97 -7.74 1.68
C PRO A 254 4.60 -9.22 1.60
N LYS A 255 4.79 -9.81 0.42
CA LYS A 255 4.73 -11.27 0.24
C LYS A 255 5.86 -11.98 0.99
N LEU A 256 7.04 -11.32 1.05
CA LEU A 256 8.21 -11.83 1.77
C LEU A 256 8.89 -10.74 2.58
N TYR A 257 9.12 -11.01 3.86
CA TYR A 257 9.87 -10.15 4.76
C TYR A 257 11.10 -10.87 5.30
N ILE A 258 12.30 -10.39 5.00
CA ILE A 258 13.57 -10.95 5.48
C ILE A 258 14.09 -10.05 6.62
N ALA A 259 14.11 -10.56 7.84
CA ALA A 259 14.55 -9.85 9.04
C ALA A 259 15.99 -10.23 9.38
N CYS A 260 16.95 -9.33 9.14
CA CYS A 260 18.38 -9.54 9.36
C CYS A 260 18.85 -8.87 10.67
N GLY A 261 19.23 -9.67 11.66
CA GLY A 261 19.72 -9.15 12.95
C GLY A 261 18.68 -8.34 13.73
N ILE A 262 17.41 -8.70 13.58
CA ILE A 262 16.27 -8.11 14.28
C ILE A 262 15.83 -9.04 15.40
N SER A 263 15.66 -8.52 16.62
CA SER A 263 15.28 -9.33 17.80
C SER A 263 13.81 -9.78 17.78
N GLY A 264 12.93 -9.13 17.02
CA GLY A 264 11.50 -9.46 16.97
C GLY A 264 10.67 -8.90 18.12
N SER A 265 11.01 -7.71 18.60
CA SER A 265 10.18 -6.99 19.58
C SER A 265 8.74 -6.84 19.08
N ILE A 266 7.77 -6.79 20.01
CA ILE A 266 6.34 -6.65 19.70
C ILE A 266 6.08 -5.43 18.82
N GLN A 267 6.81 -4.33 19.05
CA GLN A 267 6.64 -3.09 18.30
C GLN A 267 7.11 -3.22 16.85
N HIS A 268 8.22 -3.93 16.60
CA HIS A 268 8.68 -4.19 15.23
C HIS A 268 7.72 -5.17 14.52
N PHE A 269 7.39 -6.26 15.19
CA PHE A 269 6.49 -7.28 14.65
C PHE A 269 5.11 -6.71 14.28
N ALA A 270 4.59 -5.75 15.06
CA ALA A 270 3.34 -5.06 14.76
C ALA A 270 3.33 -4.40 13.36
N GLY A 271 4.49 -3.95 12.89
CA GLY A 271 4.63 -3.31 11.58
C GLY A 271 4.75 -4.28 10.40
N MET A 272 5.03 -5.58 10.63
CA MET A 272 5.29 -6.53 9.54
C MET A 272 4.54 -7.88 9.66
N LYS A 273 3.73 -8.06 10.68
CA LYS A 273 3.04 -9.32 10.98
C LYS A 273 2.05 -9.79 9.90
N THR A 274 1.66 -8.91 8.99
CA THR A 274 0.77 -9.21 7.86
C THR A 274 1.55 -9.59 6.59
N SER A 275 2.86 -9.80 6.71
CA SER A 275 3.68 -10.36 5.63
C SER A 275 3.22 -11.77 5.27
N GLY A 276 3.29 -12.14 3.99
CA GLY A 276 2.91 -13.47 3.52
C GLY A 276 3.85 -14.56 4.03
N ALA A 277 5.17 -14.29 4.04
CA ALA A 277 6.19 -15.13 4.65
C ALA A 277 7.24 -14.27 5.37
N ILE A 278 7.72 -14.75 6.50
CA ILE A 278 8.75 -14.09 7.31
C ILE A 278 9.95 -15.02 7.43
N VAL A 279 11.10 -14.53 6.98
CA VAL A 279 12.40 -15.17 7.16
C VAL A 279 13.21 -14.41 8.18
N ALA A 280 13.77 -15.08 9.18
CA ALA A 280 14.61 -14.45 10.20
C ALA A 280 16.06 -14.97 10.14
N ILE A 281 17.01 -14.05 10.21
CA ILE A 281 18.44 -14.34 10.32
C ILE A 281 18.95 -13.65 11.59
N ASN A 282 19.40 -14.44 12.57
CA ASN A 282 19.90 -13.92 13.84
C ASN A 282 20.95 -14.87 14.41
N THR A 283 21.97 -14.33 15.09
CA THR A 283 22.99 -15.14 15.79
C THR A 283 22.49 -15.70 17.11
N ASP A 284 21.49 -15.07 17.74
CA ASP A 284 20.90 -15.51 19.00
C ASP A 284 19.74 -16.51 18.70
N PRO A 285 19.89 -17.80 19.01
CA PRO A 285 18.87 -18.81 18.75
C PRO A 285 17.58 -18.59 19.57
N ASP A 286 17.68 -17.86 20.68
CA ASP A 286 16.57 -17.57 21.58
C ASP A 286 15.90 -16.21 21.25
N ALA A 287 16.29 -15.56 20.16
CA ALA A 287 15.68 -14.30 19.75
C ALA A 287 14.18 -14.46 19.49
N PRO A 288 13.31 -13.61 20.06
CA PRO A 288 11.84 -13.71 19.93
C PRO A 288 11.32 -13.66 18.49
N ILE A 289 12.15 -13.30 17.51
CA ILE A 289 11.79 -13.31 16.10
C ILE A 289 11.56 -14.75 15.60
N PHE A 290 12.28 -15.73 16.13
CA PHE A 290 12.16 -17.13 15.71
C PHE A 290 10.82 -17.76 16.10
N GLU A 291 10.15 -17.27 17.15
CA GLU A 291 8.78 -17.68 17.49
C GLU A 291 7.72 -17.11 16.54
N LYS A 292 8.09 -16.18 15.66
CA LYS A 292 7.16 -15.39 14.84
C LYS A 292 7.46 -15.48 13.35
N CYS A 293 8.56 -16.12 12.96
CA CYS A 293 8.93 -16.30 11.57
C CYS A 293 8.47 -17.67 11.04
N ASP A 294 8.33 -17.78 9.72
CA ASP A 294 8.02 -19.03 9.05
C ASP A 294 9.30 -19.84 8.81
N TYR A 295 10.43 -19.14 8.59
CA TYR A 295 11.75 -19.75 8.39
C TYR A 295 12.80 -18.99 9.19
N GLY A 296 13.66 -19.72 9.89
CA GLY A 296 14.72 -19.14 10.72
C GLY A 296 16.10 -19.72 10.36
N ILE A 297 17.09 -18.85 10.31
CA ILE A 297 18.52 -19.21 10.14
C ILE A 297 19.28 -18.65 11.32
N VAL A 298 19.87 -19.54 12.12
CA VAL A 298 20.76 -19.13 13.22
C VAL A 298 22.17 -18.97 12.65
N GLY A 299 22.67 -17.72 12.59
CA GLY A 299 23.98 -17.42 12.05
C GLY A 299 24.22 -15.93 11.84
N ASP A 300 25.43 -15.60 11.40
CA ASP A 300 25.83 -14.22 11.12
C ASP A 300 25.22 -13.72 9.80
N LEU A 301 24.49 -12.61 9.87
CA LEU A 301 23.88 -11.99 8.69
C LEU A 301 24.93 -11.57 7.65
N PHE A 302 26.16 -11.21 8.06
CA PHE A 302 27.23 -10.83 7.16
C PHE A 302 27.84 -12.00 6.39
N GLU A 303 27.63 -13.23 6.84
CA GLU A 303 27.98 -14.46 6.11
C GLU A 303 26.78 -14.94 5.26
N ILE A 304 25.59 -14.96 5.85
CA ILE A 304 24.39 -15.57 5.24
C ILE A 304 23.84 -14.70 4.10
N VAL A 305 23.69 -13.37 4.29
CA VAL A 305 23.07 -12.51 3.28
C VAL A 305 23.86 -12.47 1.97
N PRO A 306 25.21 -12.38 1.96
CA PRO A 306 25.98 -12.46 0.72
C PRO A 306 25.84 -13.80 -0.01
N ILE A 307 25.78 -14.92 0.75
CA ILE A 307 25.55 -16.26 0.15
C ILE A 307 24.16 -16.32 -0.47
N LEU A 308 23.14 -15.83 0.25
CA LEU A 308 21.76 -15.74 -0.27
C LEU A 308 21.71 -14.89 -1.54
N THR A 309 22.34 -13.72 -1.54
CA THR A 309 22.41 -12.83 -2.69
C THR A 309 23.03 -13.52 -3.91
N LYS A 310 24.12 -14.26 -3.70
CA LYS A 310 24.77 -15.03 -4.78
C LYS A 310 23.83 -16.10 -5.35
N GLN A 311 23.20 -16.89 -4.48
CA GLN A 311 22.28 -17.95 -4.89
C GLN A 311 21.04 -17.42 -5.62
N LEU A 312 20.53 -16.27 -5.18
CA LEU A 312 19.42 -15.59 -5.85
C LEU A 312 19.81 -15.10 -7.25
N LYS A 313 21.01 -14.53 -7.43
CA LYS A 313 21.52 -14.15 -8.76
C LYS A 313 21.57 -15.35 -9.70
N GLU A 314 22.12 -16.48 -9.22
CA GLU A 314 22.20 -17.71 -10.01
C GLU A 314 20.81 -18.28 -10.38
N THR A 315 19.83 -18.17 -9.48
CA THR A 315 18.49 -18.74 -9.66
C THR A 315 17.57 -17.85 -10.49
N LEU A 316 17.66 -16.54 -10.33
CA LEU A 316 16.81 -15.58 -11.04
C LEU A 316 17.38 -15.21 -12.42
N GLY A 317 18.61 -15.60 -12.75
CA GLY A 317 19.23 -15.36 -14.06
C GLY A 317 19.66 -13.92 -14.27
N ASN A 318 19.91 -13.20 -13.19
CA ASN A 318 20.39 -11.80 -13.20
C ASN A 318 21.92 -11.73 -13.02
#